data_046594e00d46b6092cb46f8fb48be3f8
#
_entry.id   046594e00d46b6092cb46f8fb48be3f8
#
_cell.length_a   1.000
_cell.length_b   1.000
_cell.length_c   1.000
_cell.angle_alpha   90.00
_cell.angle_beta   90.00
_cell.angle_gamma   90.00
#
_symmetry.space_group_name_H-M   'P 1'
#
loop_
_entity.id
_entity.type
_entity.pdbx_description
1 polymer ?
#
loop_
_entity_poly.entity_id
_entity_poly.type
_entity_poly.pdbx_seq_one_letter_code
_entity_poly.pdbx_strand_id
1 'polypeptide(L)'
;MQQRNTPVEGTAARRNASVAVAAGTVLGLVALSGGTAHAATPTDHGRPVAQIIGGTEKPDGSYPFMAALLIKGKGKPLDRHFCGGSLLSPDVVMTAAHCVDDVKPKQIETVVGRTVLSSKKQGHLRNIRTITIHPRYNGDYDVAFLELDKPVYGIAPVNLPTPGTDALIRPGSKATVAGWGNTDTEVPTHPDRLRAVNVPIVSHIECKATYSNYNKKVHVCAGVEGKDSCQGDSGGPLFRTLKGRKGVYQIGVVSYGDGCAAQGAPGVYTYTGSAQLWDTLWKSAEGKRVKRLLNR
;
A
#
# COMPACT_ATOMS: atom_id res chain seq x y z
N MET A 1 -45.10 14.87 -26.66
CA MET A 1 -45.66 13.68 -27.33
C MET A 1 -45.25 12.48 -26.52
N GLN A 2 -46.27 11.85 -25.92
CA GLN A 2 -46.18 10.62 -25.10
C GLN A 2 -46.24 9.37 -26.02
N GLN A 3 -45.47 8.35 -25.72
CA GLN A 3 -45.78 6.92 -25.96
C GLN A 3 -44.92 6.09 -24.97
N ARG A 4 -45.50 5.57 -23.96
CA ARG A 4 -46.26 4.38 -23.58
C ARG A 4 -45.44 3.08 -23.68
N ASN A 5 -45.26 2.52 -22.49
CA ASN A 5 -44.78 1.18 -22.15
C ASN A 5 -45.67 0.06 -22.67
N THR A 6 -45.09 -1.10 -22.94
CA THR A 6 -45.74 -2.42 -22.73
C THR A 6 -44.71 -3.44 -22.26
N PRO A 7 -45.03 -4.29 -21.27
CA PRO A 7 -44.19 -5.38 -20.82
C PRO A 7 -44.51 -6.69 -21.53
N VAL A 8 -43.48 -7.53 -21.70
CA VAL A 8 -43.66 -8.90 -22.19
C VAL A 8 -43.36 -9.86 -21.03
N GLU A 9 -44.39 -10.56 -20.59
CA GLU A 9 -44.32 -11.72 -19.70
C GLU A 9 -43.86 -12.96 -20.50
N GLY A 10 -42.90 -13.71 -19.98
CA GLY A 10 -42.47 -15.02 -20.49
C GLY A 10 -42.39 -16.03 -19.35
N THR A 11 -43.37 -16.92 -19.32
CA THR A 11 -43.60 -18.01 -18.37
C THR A 11 -42.48 -19.04 -18.36
N ALA A 12 -41.99 -19.40 -17.17
CA ALA A 12 -41.04 -20.50 -16.94
C ALA A 12 -41.75 -21.83 -16.75
N ALA A 13 -41.37 -22.83 -17.51
CA ALA A 13 -41.78 -24.24 -17.34
C ALA A 13 -40.74 -24.97 -16.47
N ARG A 14 -41.19 -25.44 -15.31
CA ARG A 14 -40.43 -26.38 -14.45
C ARG A 14 -40.53 -27.78 -15.02
N ARG A 15 -39.40 -28.47 -15.20
CA ARG A 15 -39.35 -29.93 -15.40
C ARG A 15 -38.65 -30.56 -14.18
N ASN A 16 -39.44 -31.31 -13.40
CA ASN A 16 -38.95 -32.20 -12.35
C ASN A 16 -38.45 -33.49 -13.00
N ALA A 17 -37.24 -33.92 -12.74
CA ALA A 17 -36.75 -35.26 -13.04
C ALA A 17 -36.49 -35.98 -11.73
N SER A 18 -37.33 -36.98 -11.45
CA SER A 18 -37.15 -37.92 -10.34
C SER A 18 -36.18 -39.03 -10.76
N VAL A 19 -35.11 -39.25 -9.99
CA VAL A 19 -34.24 -40.43 -10.17
C VAL A 19 -34.50 -41.39 -9.03
N ALA A 20 -34.90 -42.62 -9.40
CA ALA A 20 -35.14 -43.72 -8.49
C ALA A 20 -33.82 -44.32 -8.00
N VAL A 21 -33.70 -44.55 -6.67
CA VAL A 21 -32.61 -45.28 -6.05
C VAL A 21 -32.98 -46.73 -5.90
N ALA A 22 -32.22 -47.62 -6.55
CA ALA A 22 -32.31 -49.07 -6.34
C ALA A 22 -31.37 -49.47 -5.18
N ALA A 23 -31.96 -50.07 -4.16
CA ALA A 23 -31.22 -50.64 -3.02
C ALA A 23 -30.75 -52.08 -3.39
N GLY A 24 -29.47 -52.29 -3.41
CA GLY A 24 -28.83 -53.59 -3.49
C GLY A 24 -28.14 -53.94 -2.19
N THR A 25 -28.67 -54.87 -1.42
CA THR A 25 -28.07 -55.43 -0.21
C THR A 25 -27.06 -56.52 -0.59
N VAL A 26 -25.78 -56.29 -0.25
CA VAL A 26 -24.75 -57.33 -0.23
C VAL A 26 -24.24 -57.51 1.22
N LEU A 27 -24.58 -58.67 1.83
CA LEU A 27 -23.96 -59.07 3.09
C LEU A 27 -22.55 -59.61 2.82
N GLY A 28 -21.54 -58.88 3.33
CA GLY A 28 -20.16 -59.35 3.38
C GLY A 28 -19.70 -59.36 4.83
N LEU A 29 -19.47 -60.56 5.41
CA LEU A 29 -18.76 -60.75 6.68
C LEU A 29 -17.32 -60.28 6.51
N VAL A 30 -16.87 -59.30 7.30
CA VAL A 30 -15.45 -58.96 7.47
C VAL A 30 -15.09 -59.04 8.94
N ALA A 31 -14.07 -59.86 9.19
CA ALA A 31 -13.52 -60.12 10.51
C ALA A 31 -12.93 -58.84 11.17
N LEU A 32 -13.25 -58.62 12.45
CA LEU A 32 -12.63 -57.61 13.27
C LEU A 32 -11.16 -57.98 13.61
N SER A 33 -10.21 -57.32 12.98
CA SER A 33 -8.86 -57.17 13.53
C SER A 33 -8.75 -55.82 14.21
N GLY A 34 -8.67 -55.80 15.54
CA GLY A 34 -8.49 -54.61 16.34
C GLY A 34 -7.14 -53.95 16.11
N GLY A 35 -7.10 -52.91 15.30
CA GLY A 35 -5.99 -51.97 15.23
C GLY A 35 -6.39 -50.69 15.97
N THR A 36 -5.70 -50.34 17.04
CA THR A 36 -5.80 -49.06 17.71
C THR A 36 -5.37 -47.98 16.75
N ALA A 37 -6.33 -47.33 16.09
CA ALA A 37 -6.04 -46.12 15.32
C ALA A 37 -5.66 -45.01 16.32
N HIS A 38 -4.40 -44.68 16.39
CA HIS A 38 -3.98 -43.42 16.98
C HIS A 38 -4.51 -42.29 16.07
N ALA A 39 -5.47 -41.56 16.58
CA ALA A 39 -5.90 -40.28 15.96
C ALA A 39 -4.69 -39.35 15.94
N ALA A 40 -4.09 -39.17 14.77
CA ALA A 40 -3.14 -38.11 14.55
C ALA A 40 -3.91 -36.77 14.75
N THR A 41 -3.56 -36.04 15.79
CA THR A 41 -3.95 -34.65 15.96
C THR A 41 -3.57 -33.91 14.68
N PRO A 42 -4.48 -33.13 14.05
CA PRO A 42 -4.09 -32.27 12.96
C PRO A 42 -3.04 -31.30 13.50
N THR A 43 -1.80 -31.44 13.06
CA THR A 43 -0.81 -30.37 13.21
C THR A 43 -1.38 -29.19 12.40
N ASP A 44 -1.86 -28.19 13.12
CA ASP A 44 -2.14 -26.88 12.57
C ASP A 44 -0.84 -26.35 11.94
N HIS A 45 -0.65 -26.64 10.68
CA HIS A 45 0.31 -25.91 9.86
C HIS A 45 -0.25 -24.52 9.72
N GLY A 46 0.12 -23.65 10.69
CA GLY A 46 -0.23 -22.25 10.69
C GLY A 46 -0.07 -21.68 9.28
N ARG A 47 -1.18 -21.35 8.63
CA ARG A 47 -1.19 -20.56 7.40
C ARG A 47 -0.29 -19.35 7.67
N PRO A 48 0.68 -19.04 6.82
CA PRO A 48 1.42 -17.79 6.94
C PRO A 48 0.38 -16.67 6.87
N VAL A 49 0.16 -15.99 7.99
CA VAL A 49 -0.73 -14.82 8.03
C VAL A 49 -0.10 -13.77 7.12
N ALA A 50 -0.68 -13.59 5.95
CA ALA A 50 -0.23 -12.60 4.97
C ALA A 50 -0.50 -11.20 5.52
N GLN A 51 0.51 -10.34 5.56
CA GLN A 51 0.43 -9.04 6.26
C GLN A 51 1.35 -8.02 5.60
N ILE A 52 0.95 -6.69 5.43
CA ILE A 52 1.23 -6.02 4.14
C ILE A 52 1.17 -7.16 3.21
N ILE A 53 0.28 -7.37 2.39
CA ILE A 53 -0.03 -8.70 1.87
C ILE A 53 1.29 -9.41 1.48
N GLY A 54 1.58 -10.57 2.11
CA GLY A 54 2.86 -11.29 1.96
C GLY A 54 4.09 -10.68 2.64
N GLY A 55 3.94 -9.66 3.50
CA GLY A 55 5.03 -9.00 4.20
C GLY A 55 5.38 -9.62 5.56
N THR A 56 6.50 -9.18 6.14
CA THR A 56 6.98 -9.60 7.46
C THR A 56 7.19 -8.41 8.38
N GLU A 57 7.01 -8.63 9.68
CA GLU A 57 7.33 -7.65 10.72
C GLU A 57 8.80 -7.24 10.67
N LYS A 58 9.06 -5.99 11.02
CA LYS A 58 10.42 -5.45 11.03
C LYS A 58 10.92 -5.25 12.45
N PRO A 59 12.21 -5.54 12.70
CA PRO A 59 12.87 -5.21 13.97
C PRO A 59 12.79 -3.71 14.27
N ASP A 60 12.88 -3.35 15.54
CA ASP A 60 12.92 -1.96 15.98
C ASP A 60 14.04 -1.18 15.29
N GLY A 61 13.73 0.05 14.86
CA GLY A 61 14.64 0.92 14.12
C GLY A 61 14.75 0.61 12.63
N SER A 62 14.03 -0.38 12.09
CA SER A 62 13.99 -0.62 10.65
C SER A 62 13.32 0.53 9.93
N TYR A 63 13.90 0.91 8.77
CA TYR A 63 13.38 1.96 7.89
C TYR A 63 13.02 3.26 8.65
N PRO A 64 13.96 3.89 9.34
CA PRO A 64 13.68 5.02 10.23
C PRO A 64 13.11 6.25 9.49
N PHE A 65 13.26 6.33 8.18
CA PHE A 65 12.64 7.36 7.34
C PHE A 65 11.12 7.22 7.20
N MET A 66 10.53 6.10 7.63
CA MET A 66 9.07 5.90 7.57
C MET A 66 8.36 6.92 8.44
N ALA A 67 7.28 7.47 7.91
CA ALA A 67 6.37 8.37 8.60
C ALA A 67 4.96 7.75 8.64
N ALA A 68 4.29 7.84 9.79
CA ALA A 68 2.88 7.51 9.94
C ALA A 68 2.08 8.81 10.08
N LEU A 69 1.05 8.99 9.26
CA LEU A 69 0.13 10.12 9.36
C LEU A 69 -1.02 9.74 10.29
N LEU A 70 -1.30 10.61 11.26
CA LEU A 70 -2.31 10.38 12.29
C LEU A 70 -3.32 11.53 12.30
N ILE A 71 -4.60 11.21 12.36
CA ILE A 71 -5.61 12.21 12.72
C ILE A 71 -5.30 12.71 14.13
N LYS A 72 -5.25 14.04 14.30
CA LYS A 72 -4.94 14.65 15.59
C LYS A 72 -6.10 14.50 16.55
N GLY A 73 -5.83 14.02 17.75
CA GLY A 73 -6.90 13.81 18.74
C GLY A 73 -6.53 12.83 19.86
N LYS A 74 -7.56 12.41 20.59
CA LYS A 74 -7.45 11.39 21.64
C LYS A 74 -7.50 9.99 21.00
N GLY A 75 -6.98 8.99 21.69
CA GLY A 75 -6.96 7.59 21.26
C GLY A 75 -5.54 7.08 20.97
N LYS A 76 -5.46 5.79 20.71
CA LYS A 76 -4.18 5.13 20.39
C LYS A 76 -3.70 5.57 19.00
N PRO A 77 -2.39 5.68 18.75
CA PRO A 77 -1.86 6.01 17.43
C PRO A 77 -2.38 5.09 16.33
N LEU A 78 -2.55 3.79 16.62
CA LEU A 78 -3.08 2.82 15.68
C LEU A 78 -4.49 3.17 15.19
N ASP A 79 -5.38 3.61 16.09
CA ASP A 79 -6.76 3.98 15.78
C ASP A 79 -6.86 5.30 15.00
N ARG A 80 -5.80 6.09 15.00
CA ARG A 80 -5.70 7.41 14.35
C ARG A 80 -4.87 7.40 13.08
N HIS A 81 -4.18 6.28 12.80
CA HIS A 81 -3.38 6.10 11.60
C HIS A 81 -4.29 5.98 10.38
N PHE A 82 -3.97 6.72 9.32
CA PHE A 82 -4.75 6.68 8.09
C PHE A 82 -3.90 6.59 6.81
N CYS A 83 -2.64 7.07 6.84
CA CYS A 83 -1.72 7.04 5.70
C CYS A 83 -0.27 6.92 6.17
N GLY A 84 0.57 6.46 5.27
CA GLY A 84 2.02 6.46 5.39
C GLY A 84 2.67 7.71 4.78
N GLY A 85 3.98 7.78 4.91
CA GLY A 85 4.83 8.79 4.30
C GLY A 85 6.31 8.44 4.49
N SER A 86 7.17 9.32 4.01
CA SER A 86 8.63 9.19 4.14
C SER A 86 9.31 10.53 4.41
N LEU A 87 10.33 10.53 5.26
CA LEU A 87 11.16 11.70 5.50
C LEU A 87 11.99 11.99 4.26
N LEU A 88 11.78 13.15 3.63
CA LEU A 88 12.48 13.59 2.43
C LEU A 88 13.59 14.61 2.71
N SER A 89 13.45 15.39 3.77
CA SER A 89 14.47 16.22 4.40
C SER A 89 14.15 16.33 5.90
N PRO A 90 15.02 16.88 6.74
CA PRO A 90 14.71 17.06 8.18
C PRO A 90 13.36 17.75 8.42
N ASP A 91 12.93 18.63 7.54
CA ASP A 91 11.72 19.46 7.68
C ASP A 91 10.53 19.01 6.83
N VAL A 92 10.70 17.97 5.97
CA VAL A 92 9.67 17.60 4.98
C VAL A 92 9.40 16.10 4.98
N VAL A 93 8.13 15.74 5.10
CA VAL A 93 7.61 14.40 4.83
C VAL A 93 6.88 14.42 3.50
N MET A 94 7.15 13.42 2.64
CA MET A 94 6.43 13.16 1.40
C MET A 94 5.35 12.09 1.66
N THR A 95 4.16 12.32 1.11
CA THR A 95 3.00 11.41 1.18
C THR A 95 2.19 11.50 -0.11
N ALA A 96 1.06 10.79 -0.22
CA ALA A 96 0.12 10.94 -1.33
C ALA A 96 -0.76 12.18 -1.16
N ALA A 97 -1.18 12.77 -2.26
CA ALA A 97 -2.10 13.91 -2.24
C ALA A 97 -3.48 13.51 -1.72
N HIS A 98 -4.01 12.36 -2.15
CA HIS A 98 -5.32 11.86 -1.69
C HIS A 98 -5.40 11.64 -0.17
N CYS A 99 -4.27 11.51 0.52
CA CYS A 99 -4.24 11.43 1.98
C CYS A 99 -4.57 12.77 2.66
N VAL A 100 -4.37 13.88 1.97
CA VAL A 100 -4.35 15.21 2.61
C VAL A 100 -5.08 16.31 1.82
N ASP A 101 -5.83 15.97 0.79
CA ASP A 101 -6.53 16.93 -0.08
C ASP A 101 -7.77 17.56 0.59
N ASP A 102 -8.36 16.88 1.56
CA ASP A 102 -9.52 17.32 2.33
C ASP A 102 -9.20 17.72 3.79
N VAL A 103 -7.93 17.69 4.20
CA VAL A 103 -7.53 17.95 5.58
C VAL A 103 -6.72 19.24 5.73
N LYS A 104 -6.86 19.88 6.89
CA LYS A 104 -6.07 21.06 7.26
C LYS A 104 -4.85 20.65 8.08
N PRO A 105 -3.71 21.40 8.02
CA PRO A 105 -2.49 21.06 8.78
C PRO A 105 -2.73 20.82 10.27
N LYS A 106 -3.63 21.60 10.89
CA LYS A 106 -3.95 21.48 12.34
C LYS A 106 -4.74 20.22 12.72
N GLN A 107 -5.29 19.49 11.75
CA GLN A 107 -6.12 18.31 11.98
C GLN A 107 -5.29 17.03 11.99
N ILE A 108 -4.05 17.08 11.52
CA ILE A 108 -3.17 15.92 11.43
C ILE A 108 -1.82 16.17 12.10
N GLU A 109 -1.16 15.09 12.45
CA GLU A 109 0.22 15.04 12.93
C GLU A 109 0.93 13.85 12.28
N THR A 110 2.25 13.82 12.35
CA THR A 110 3.03 12.70 11.82
C THR A 110 4.04 12.20 12.84
N VAL A 111 4.30 10.90 12.80
CA VAL A 111 5.37 10.27 13.58
C VAL A 111 6.41 9.72 12.61
N VAL A 112 7.64 10.21 12.71
CA VAL A 112 8.78 9.76 11.88
C VAL A 112 9.69 8.86 12.71
N GLY A 113 10.13 7.73 12.15
CA GLY A 113 11.11 6.85 12.78
C GLY A 113 10.57 5.89 13.83
N ARG A 114 9.27 5.61 13.81
CA ARG A 114 8.63 4.67 14.72
C ARG A 114 8.45 3.31 14.04
N THR A 115 8.81 2.24 14.71
CA THR A 115 8.55 0.87 14.22
C THR A 115 7.26 0.30 14.82
N VAL A 116 6.97 0.60 16.10
CA VAL A 116 5.74 0.21 16.80
C VAL A 116 4.91 1.46 17.01
N LEU A 117 3.75 1.58 16.36
CA LEU A 117 2.94 2.81 16.39
C LEU A 117 2.51 3.22 17.80
N SER A 118 2.16 2.25 18.64
CA SER A 118 1.76 2.49 20.05
C SER A 118 2.92 2.94 20.94
N SER A 119 4.19 2.73 20.53
CA SER A 119 5.36 3.06 21.33
C SER A 119 5.59 4.57 21.40
N LYS A 120 5.45 5.14 22.59
CA LYS A 120 5.79 6.55 22.85
C LYS A 120 7.30 6.79 22.99
N LYS A 121 8.10 5.72 23.07
CA LYS A 121 9.57 5.79 23.23
C LYS A 121 10.30 5.84 21.89
N GLN A 122 9.60 5.55 20.78
CA GLN A 122 10.17 5.52 19.43
C GLN A 122 9.72 6.70 18.60
N GLY A 123 10.60 7.18 17.73
CA GLY A 123 10.31 8.16 16.70
C GLY A 123 10.03 9.58 17.21
N HIS A 124 9.76 10.45 16.27
CA HIS A 124 9.58 11.89 16.47
C HIS A 124 8.17 12.30 16.06
N LEU A 125 7.32 12.63 17.03
CA LEU A 125 6.01 13.23 16.77
C LEU A 125 6.20 14.68 16.33
N ARG A 126 5.55 15.08 15.23
CA ARG A 126 5.60 16.42 14.63
C ARG A 126 4.22 16.90 14.24
N ASN A 127 3.95 18.18 14.46
CA ASN A 127 2.79 18.85 13.86
C ASN A 127 3.14 19.26 12.43
N ILE A 128 2.10 19.46 11.64
CA ILE A 128 2.22 19.92 10.26
C ILE A 128 2.03 21.44 10.22
N ARG A 129 3.00 22.16 9.65
CA ARG A 129 2.94 23.61 9.42
C ARG A 129 2.20 23.95 8.14
N THR A 130 2.52 23.23 7.08
CA THR A 130 1.97 23.47 5.74
C THR A 130 1.81 22.14 5.01
N ILE A 131 0.73 22.02 4.25
CA ILE A 131 0.51 20.94 3.28
C ILE A 131 0.67 21.57 1.89
N THR A 132 1.53 20.97 1.05
CA THR A 132 1.68 21.34 -0.35
C THR A 132 1.28 20.14 -1.20
N ILE A 133 0.15 20.25 -1.88
CA ILE A 133 -0.32 19.25 -2.83
C ILE A 133 0.26 19.56 -4.20
N HIS A 134 0.55 18.54 -5.00
CA HIS A 134 1.02 18.74 -6.37
C HIS A 134 -0.03 19.51 -7.18
N PRO A 135 0.33 20.59 -7.92
CA PRO A 135 -0.64 21.51 -8.55
C PRO A 135 -1.46 20.89 -9.68
N ARG A 136 -1.06 19.73 -10.17
CA ARG A 136 -1.79 18.94 -11.18
C ARG A 136 -2.43 17.67 -10.61
N TYR A 137 -2.59 17.59 -9.31
CA TYR A 137 -3.31 16.48 -8.70
C TYR A 137 -4.78 16.48 -9.16
N ASN A 138 -5.19 15.38 -9.76
CA ASN A 138 -6.55 15.10 -10.23
C ASN A 138 -6.79 13.58 -10.35
N GLY A 139 -6.14 12.80 -9.46
CA GLY A 139 -5.97 11.35 -9.58
C GLY A 139 -4.58 10.96 -10.12
N ASP A 140 -4.04 11.69 -11.13
CA ASP A 140 -2.63 11.67 -11.50
C ASP A 140 -1.83 12.60 -10.57
N TYR A 141 -0.50 12.50 -10.59
CA TYR A 141 0.41 13.34 -9.78
C TYR A 141 0.09 13.27 -8.27
N ASP A 142 -0.32 12.10 -7.80
CA ASP A 142 -0.75 11.87 -6.42
C ASP A 142 0.43 11.91 -5.45
N VAL A 143 0.88 13.12 -5.14
CA VAL A 143 1.95 13.40 -4.19
C VAL A 143 1.71 14.72 -3.47
N ALA A 144 2.03 14.75 -2.18
CA ALA A 144 1.99 15.92 -1.33
C ALA A 144 3.21 15.99 -0.41
N PHE A 145 3.50 17.18 0.09
CA PHE A 145 4.63 17.48 0.96
C PHE A 145 4.13 18.15 2.22
N LEU A 146 4.52 17.61 3.37
CA LEU A 146 4.17 18.10 4.68
C LEU A 146 5.38 18.80 5.28
N GLU A 147 5.32 20.12 5.45
CA GLU A 147 6.32 20.87 6.21
C GLU A 147 6.09 20.65 7.71
N LEU A 148 7.10 20.18 8.41
CA LEU A 148 7.05 19.88 9.83
C LEU A 148 7.22 21.17 10.66
N ASP A 149 6.64 21.20 11.86
CA ASP A 149 6.79 22.31 12.81
C ASP A 149 8.22 22.41 13.37
N LYS A 150 8.91 21.28 13.47
CA LYS A 150 10.29 21.15 13.94
C LYS A 150 11.03 20.10 13.13
N PRO A 151 12.33 20.27 12.85
CA PRO A 151 13.09 19.28 12.10
C PRO A 151 13.23 17.95 12.85
N VAL A 152 13.46 16.89 12.10
CA VAL A 152 13.80 15.55 12.57
C VAL A 152 15.29 15.33 12.29
N TYR A 153 16.09 15.27 13.34
CA TYR A 153 17.52 14.98 13.27
C TYR A 153 17.82 13.53 13.67
N GLY A 154 18.97 13.02 13.25
CA GLY A 154 19.41 11.66 13.55
C GLY A 154 18.79 10.57 12.67
N ILE A 155 17.91 10.94 11.76
CA ILE A 155 17.32 10.04 10.76
C ILE A 155 17.77 10.49 9.38
N ALA A 156 18.39 9.57 8.62
CA ALA A 156 18.73 9.82 7.22
C ALA A 156 17.45 9.83 6.36
N PRO A 157 17.15 10.91 5.64
CA PRO A 157 16.04 10.95 4.70
C PRO A 157 16.24 9.96 3.54
N VAL A 158 15.17 9.67 2.80
CA VAL A 158 15.27 8.93 1.55
C VAL A 158 15.91 9.79 0.45
N ASN A 159 16.65 9.13 -0.44
CA ASN A 159 17.09 9.75 -1.69
C ASN A 159 15.98 9.62 -2.76
N LEU A 160 15.95 10.56 -3.69
CA LEU A 160 15.13 10.45 -4.88
C LEU A 160 15.98 10.04 -6.08
N PRO A 161 15.41 9.31 -7.06
CA PRO A 161 16.06 9.10 -8.35
C PRO A 161 16.30 10.45 -9.06
N THR A 162 17.32 10.52 -9.89
CA THR A 162 17.47 11.66 -10.80
C THR A 162 16.25 11.73 -11.72
N PRO A 163 15.57 12.89 -11.82
CA PRO A 163 14.41 13.02 -12.70
C PRO A 163 14.72 12.63 -14.15
N GLY A 164 13.82 11.87 -14.76
CA GLY A 164 13.96 11.36 -16.14
C GLY A 164 14.75 10.06 -16.27
N THR A 165 15.11 9.38 -15.17
CA THR A 165 15.79 8.07 -15.23
C THR A 165 14.86 6.91 -14.86
N ASP A 166 14.81 5.89 -15.72
CA ASP A 166 14.05 4.64 -15.49
C ASP A 166 14.94 3.49 -14.96
N ALA A 167 16.20 3.76 -14.66
CA ALA A 167 17.18 2.74 -14.28
C ALA A 167 16.75 1.93 -13.03
N LEU A 168 15.95 2.54 -12.15
CA LEU A 168 15.49 1.92 -10.90
C LEU A 168 14.13 1.20 -11.01
N ILE A 169 13.43 1.33 -12.13
CA ILE A 169 12.09 0.76 -12.36
C ILE A 169 12.06 -0.29 -13.48
N ARG A 170 13.17 -0.95 -13.75
CA ARG A 170 13.22 -2.03 -14.75
C ARG A 170 12.24 -3.15 -14.35
N PRO A 171 11.38 -3.62 -15.27
CA PRO A 171 10.46 -4.73 -15.02
C PRO A 171 11.17 -5.96 -14.45
N GLY A 172 10.54 -6.64 -13.49
CA GLY A 172 11.10 -7.80 -12.78
C GLY A 172 12.12 -7.45 -11.67
N SER A 173 12.63 -6.21 -11.62
CA SER A 173 13.51 -5.82 -10.52
C SER A 173 12.73 -5.68 -9.20
N LYS A 174 13.36 -6.03 -8.08
CA LYS A 174 12.73 -6.01 -6.76
C LYS A 174 12.80 -4.61 -6.15
N ALA A 175 11.68 -4.17 -5.60
CA ALA A 175 11.56 -3.02 -4.72
C ALA A 175 10.92 -3.45 -3.40
N THR A 176 10.99 -2.61 -2.37
CA THR A 176 10.39 -2.84 -1.07
C THR A 176 9.28 -1.82 -0.85
N VAL A 177 8.13 -2.26 -0.37
CA VAL A 177 7.10 -1.40 0.22
C VAL A 177 7.00 -1.69 1.71
N ALA A 178 6.80 -0.65 2.52
CA ALA A 178 6.71 -0.76 3.97
C ALA A 178 5.60 0.13 4.52
N GLY A 179 4.94 -0.30 5.61
CA GLY A 179 3.89 0.46 6.27
C GLY A 179 3.18 -0.29 7.38
N TRP A 180 2.06 0.27 7.82
CA TRP A 180 1.16 -0.26 8.85
C TRP A 180 -0.25 -0.48 8.29
N GLY A 181 -0.35 -0.58 6.97
CA GLY A 181 -1.61 -0.84 6.28
C GLY A 181 -2.18 -2.21 6.57
N ASN A 182 -3.39 -2.41 6.08
CA ASN A 182 -4.16 -3.63 6.26
C ASN A 182 -3.35 -4.87 5.84
N THR A 183 -3.49 -5.92 6.62
CA THR A 183 -2.71 -7.15 6.49
C THR A 183 -3.55 -8.35 6.09
N ASP A 184 -4.87 -8.17 6.00
CA ASP A 184 -5.82 -9.22 5.67
C ASP A 184 -6.84 -8.69 4.65
N THR A 185 -7.06 -9.40 3.55
CA THR A 185 -7.97 -9.00 2.49
C THR A 185 -9.44 -9.29 2.83
N GLU A 186 -9.69 -10.19 3.78
CA GLU A 186 -11.05 -10.58 4.20
C GLU A 186 -11.51 -9.81 5.43
N VAL A 187 -10.63 -9.68 6.44
CA VAL A 187 -10.94 -8.98 7.69
C VAL A 187 -9.92 -7.85 7.92
N PRO A 188 -10.32 -6.57 7.80
CA PRO A 188 -9.41 -5.45 7.97
C PRO A 188 -8.64 -5.53 9.30
N THR A 189 -7.33 -5.75 9.22
CA THR A 189 -6.43 -5.91 10.36
C THR A 189 -5.22 -5.00 10.19
N HIS A 190 -5.09 -4.00 11.06
CA HIS A 190 -3.97 -3.06 11.03
C HIS A 190 -2.93 -3.44 12.08
N PRO A 191 -1.68 -3.69 11.68
CA PRO A 191 -0.62 -4.09 12.60
C PRO A 191 -0.07 -2.88 13.36
N ASP A 192 0.23 -3.06 14.64
CA ASP A 192 0.93 -2.04 15.43
C ASP A 192 2.43 -1.94 15.05
N ARG A 193 3.01 -3.04 14.58
CA ARG A 193 4.41 -3.11 14.15
C ARG A 193 4.56 -2.95 12.65
N LEU A 194 5.52 -2.10 12.24
CA LEU A 194 5.91 -1.87 10.84
C LEU A 194 6.18 -3.19 10.14
N ARG A 195 5.65 -3.32 8.94
CA ARG A 195 5.84 -4.47 8.07
C ARG A 195 6.45 -4.04 6.74
N ALA A 196 7.04 -4.99 6.01
CA ALA A 196 7.54 -4.74 4.67
C ALA A 196 7.50 -5.99 3.81
N VAL A 197 7.33 -5.81 2.52
CA VAL A 197 7.37 -6.85 1.50
C VAL A 197 8.23 -6.42 0.32
N ASN A 198 8.89 -7.40 -0.30
CA ASN A 198 9.55 -7.19 -1.59
C ASN A 198 8.58 -7.53 -2.73
N VAL A 199 8.40 -6.58 -3.62
CA VAL A 199 7.51 -6.65 -4.78
C VAL A 199 8.30 -6.48 -6.08
N PRO A 200 7.97 -7.20 -7.16
CA PRO A 200 8.56 -6.96 -8.47
C PRO A 200 7.98 -5.68 -9.09
N ILE A 201 8.81 -4.93 -9.81
CA ILE A 201 8.34 -3.87 -10.71
C ILE A 201 7.65 -4.53 -11.90
N VAL A 202 6.48 -4.03 -12.24
CA VAL A 202 5.65 -4.49 -13.37
C VAL A 202 5.89 -3.61 -14.60
N SER A 203 5.81 -4.20 -15.78
CA SER A 203 6.00 -3.44 -17.02
C SER A 203 4.87 -2.43 -17.26
N HIS A 204 5.18 -1.34 -17.97
CA HIS A 204 4.17 -0.35 -18.36
C HIS A 204 3.04 -0.94 -19.22
N ILE A 205 3.35 -1.97 -20.03
CA ILE A 205 2.36 -2.65 -20.86
C ILE A 205 1.37 -3.41 -20.01
N GLU A 206 1.84 -4.24 -19.10
CA GLU A 206 0.99 -5.01 -18.16
C GLU A 206 0.16 -4.08 -17.27
N CYS A 207 0.79 -3.04 -16.70
CA CYS A 207 0.08 -2.08 -15.88
C CYS A 207 -1.02 -1.33 -16.66
N LYS A 208 -0.77 -0.94 -17.91
CA LYS A 208 -1.77 -0.28 -18.78
C LYS A 208 -2.89 -1.23 -19.19
N ALA A 209 -2.61 -2.52 -19.30
CA ALA A 209 -3.65 -3.52 -19.58
C ALA A 209 -4.64 -3.66 -18.42
N THR A 210 -4.17 -3.52 -17.17
CA THR A 210 -5.00 -3.57 -15.96
C THR A 210 -5.74 -2.25 -15.72
N TYR A 211 -5.04 -1.13 -15.82
CA TYR A 211 -5.56 0.20 -15.43
C TYR A 211 -5.69 1.13 -16.64
N SER A 212 -6.93 1.41 -17.05
CA SER A 212 -7.20 2.31 -18.19
C SER A 212 -6.69 3.74 -17.96
N ASN A 213 -6.66 4.21 -16.70
CA ASN A 213 -6.15 5.51 -16.26
C ASN A 213 -4.62 5.54 -16.01
N TYR A 214 -3.90 4.42 -16.19
CA TYR A 214 -2.46 4.39 -15.98
C TYR A 214 -1.70 5.33 -16.91
N ASN A 215 -0.87 6.18 -16.33
CA ASN A 215 -0.05 7.16 -17.02
C ASN A 215 1.46 6.88 -16.77
N LYS A 216 2.12 6.23 -17.73
CA LYS A 216 3.55 5.84 -17.63
C LYS A 216 4.52 6.99 -17.34
N LYS A 217 4.10 8.25 -17.57
CA LYS A 217 4.94 9.44 -17.33
C LYS A 217 5.07 9.79 -15.86
N VAL A 218 4.08 9.40 -15.06
CA VAL A 218 4.01 9.76 -13.63
C VAL A 218 3.69 8.58 -12.72
N HIS A 219 3.44 7.39 -13.28
CA HIS A 219 3.15 6.18 -12.50
C HIS A 219 4.19 5.07 -12.76
N VAL A 220 4.36 4.24 -11.75
CA VAL A 220 5.03 2.92 -11.81
C VAL A 220 4.16 1.90 -11.11
N CYS A 221 4.13 0.67 -11.63
CA CYS A 221 3.45 -0.43 -10.98
C CYS A 221 4.43 -1.39 -10.33
N ALA A 222 4.05 -1.91 -9.16
CA ALA A 222 4.77 -2.97 -8.49
C ALA A 222 3.80 -3.83 -7.70
N GLY A 223 4.08 -5.11 -7.60
CA GLY A 223 3.22 -6.08 -6.91
C GLY A 223 3.04 -7.35 -7.71
N VAL A 224 2.57 -8.37 -7.05
CA VAL A 224 2.20 -9.66 -7.62
C VAL A 224 1.18 -10.29 -6.69
N GLU A 225 0.39 -11.25 -7.19
CA GLU A 225 -0.54 -12.01 -6.36
C GLU A 225 0.09 -12.43 -5.03
N GLY A 226 -0.58 -12.14 -3.93
CA GLY A 226 -0.13 -12.41 -2.57
C GLY A 226 0.98 -11.50 -2.04
N LYS A 227 1.42 -10.44 -2.77
CA LYS A 227 2.44 -9.47 -2.32
C LYS A 227 2.18 -8.07 -2.86
N ASP A 228 1.68 -7.19 -1.99
CA ASP A 228 1.33 -5.82 -2.36
C ASP A 228 1.27 -4.88 -1.14
N SER A 229 1.13 -3.58 -1.39
CA SER A 229 0.61 -2.59 -0.44
C SER A 229 -0.92 -2.73 -0.29
N CYS A 230 -1.46 -2.22 0.82
CA CYS A 230 -2.90 -2.30 1.09
C CYS A 230 -3.40 -1.00 1.76
N GLN A 231 -4.70 -0.93 2.11
CA GLN A 231 -5.31 0.23 2.76
C GLN A 231 -4.54 0.62 4.03
N GLY A 232 -4.20 1.90 4.16
CA GLY A 232 -3.36 2.45 5.22
C GLY A 232 -1.87 2.54 4.87
N ASP A 233 -1.40 1.88 3.78
CA ASP A 233 -0.05 2.07 3.24
C ASP A 233 0.02 3.28 2.29
N SER A 234 -1.12 3.83 1.85
CA SER A 234 -1.25 5.02 1.02
C SER A 234 -0.29 6.13 1.45
N GLY A 235 0.41 6.74 0.51
CA GLY A 235 1.42 7.77 0.78
C GLY A 235 2.77 7.24 1.24
N GLY A 236 2.85 5.97 1.67
CA GLY A 236 4.10 5.30 2.04
C GLY A 236 5.04 5.08 0.85
N PRO A 237 6.33 4.77 1.11
CA PRO A 237 7.33 4.65 0.07
C PRO A 237 7.39 3.25 -0.56
N LEU A 238 7.50 3.22 -1.89
CA LEU A 238 8.12 2.13 -2.64
C LEU A 238 9.58 2.49 -2.84
N PHE A 239 10.54 1.65 -2.40
CA PHE A 239 11.93 2.02 -2.34
C PHE A 239 12.90 0.87 -2.67
N ARG A 240 14.15 1.22 -2.92
CA ARG A 240 15.26 0.29 -3.17
C ARG A 240 16.54 0.73 -2.45
N THR A 241 17.33 -0.26 -2.06
CA THR A 241 18.75 -0.08 -1.74
C THR A 241 19.58 -0.46 -2.98
N LEU A 242 20.65 0.27 -3.24
CA LEU A 242 21.51 0.03 -4.40
C LEU A 242 22.89 -0.45 -3.94
N LYS A 243 23.40 -1.52 -4.55
CA LYS A 243 24.74 -2.04 -4.25
C LYS A 243 25.80 -0.93 -4.52
N GLY A 244 26.64 -0.68 -3.52
CA GLY A 244 27.70 0.33 -3.61
C GLY A 244 27.23 1.78 -3.44
N ARG A 245 25.94 2.03 -3.19
CA ARG A 245 25.40 3.35 -2.87
C ARG A 245 24.89 3.41 -1.45
N LYS A 246 25.21 4.51 -0.73
CA LYS A 246 24.65 4.74 0.61
C LYS A 246 23.20 5.24 0.51
N GLY A 247 22.39 4.84 1.52
CA GLY A 247 21.01 5.29 1.65
C GLY A 247 20.01 4.48 0.83
N VAL A 248 18.76 4.89 0.95
CA VAL A 248 17.59 4.27 0.35
C VAL A 248 17.06 5.21 -0.74
N TYR A 249 16.71 4.66 -1.90
CA TYR A 249 16.11 5.43 -3.01
C TYR A 249 14.63 5.12 -3.07
N GLN A 250 13.81 6.12 -2.78
CA GLN A 250 12.37 6.03 -2.97
C GLN A 250 12.04 6.24 -4.43
N ILE A 251 11.42 5.22 -5.06
CA ILE A 251 11.05 5.21 -6.48
C ILE A 251 9.56 5.41 -6.70
N GLY A 252 8.75 5.33 -5.64
CA GLY A 252 7.31 5.55 -5.74
C GLY A 252 6.68 5.97 -4.42
N VAL A 253 5.46 6.52 -4.53
CA VAL A 253 4.55 6.82 -3.42
C VAL A 253 3.31 5.97 -3.63
N VAL A 254 2.89 5.18 -2.64
CA VAL A 254 1.68 4.34 -2.72
C VAL A 254 0.48 5.21 -3.06
N SER A 255 -0.22 4.91 -4.16
CA SER A 255 -1.31 5.73 -4.67
C SER A 255 -2.64 4.98 -4.73
N TYR A 256 -2.78 4.00 -5.63
CA TYR A 256 -4.01 3.24 -5.78
C TYR A 256 -3.76 1.81 -6.27
N GLY A 257 -4.81 0.98 -6.24
CA GLY A 257 -4.85 -0.38 -6.77
C GLY A 257 -6.28 -0.88 -6.82
N ASP A 258 -6.49 -2.00 -7.49
CA ASP A 258 -7.78 -2.71 -7.50
C ASP A 258 -7.70 -3.89 -6.51
N GLY A 259 -8.18 -3.66 -5.29
CA GLY A 259 -7.96 -4.55 -4.16
C GLY A 259 -6.54 -4.48 -3.60
N CYS A 260 -6.09 -5.56 -2.92
CA CYS A 260 -4.73 -5.69 -2.41
C CYS A 260 -4.21 -7.07 -2.79
N ALA A 261 -3.07 -7.12 -3.48
CA ALA A 261 -2.41 -8.36 -3.91
C ALA A 261 -3.29 -9.30 -4.75
N ALA A 262 -4.30 -8.78 -5.43
CA ALA A 262 -5.15 -9.54 -6.32
C ALA A 262 -4.38 -9.95 -7.59
N GLN A 263 -4.75 -11.10 -8.16
CA GLN A 263 -4.12 -11.61 -9.36
C GLN A 263 -4.30 -10.62 -10.52
N GLY A 264 -3.20 -10.23 -11.16
CA GLY A 264 -3.20 -9.32 -12.31
C GLY A 264 -3.46 -7.85 -11.97
N ALA A 265 -3.60 -7.48 -10.68
CA ALA A 265 -3.87 -6.12 -10.24
C ALA A 265 -2.72 -5.60 -9.34
N PRO A 266 -1.55 -5.25 -9.89
CA PRO A 266 -0.43 -4.72 -9.12
C PRO A 266 -0.75 -3.33 -8.57
N GLY A 267 -0.17 -2.97 -7.40
CA GLY A 267 -0.28 -1.61 -6.86
C GLY A 267 0.29 -0.57 -7.83
N VAL A 268 -0.34 0.60 -7.89
CA VAL A 268 0.11 1.77 -8.66
C VAL A 268 0.67 2.82 -7.72
N TYR A 269 1.85 3.32 -8.08
CA TYR A 269 2.62 4.28 -7.28
C TYR A 269 2.90 5.52 -8.12
N THR A 270 2.83 6.71 -7.51
CA THR A 270 3.34 7.93 -8.14
C THR A 270 4.85 7.83 -8.29
N TYR A 271 5.36 7.88 -9.53
CA TYR A 271 6.77 7.65 -9.86
C TYR A 271 7.65 8.86 -9.52
N THR A 272 8.50 8.73 -8.53
CA THR A 272 9.38 9.82 -8.05
C THR A 272 10.59 10.09 -8.95
N GLY A 273 10.89 9.22 -9.91
CA GLY A 273 11.90 9.47 -10.95
C GLY A 273 11.36 10.21 -12.19
N SER A 274 10.05 10.58 -12.18
CA SER A 274 9.41 11.28 -13.30
C SER A 274 9.91 12.71 -13.42
N ALA A 275 10.52 13.07 -14.55
CA ALA A 275 10.85 14.47 -14.88
C ALA A 275 9.59 15.34 -14.90
N GLN A 276 8.49 14.83 -15.47
CA GLN A 276 7.24 15.58 -15.59
C GLN A 276 6.61 15.91 -14.22
N LEU A 277 6.73 15.01 -13.24
CA LEU A 277 6.29 15.25 -11.87
C LEU A 277 6.99 16.49 -11.29
N TRP A 278 8.31 16.50 -11.31
CA TRP A 278 9.11 17.54 -10.69
C TRP A 278 9.09 18.86 -11.45
N ASP A 279 9.16 18.83 -12.79
CA ASP A 279 9.11 20.03 -13.62
C ASP A 279 7.83 20.82 -13.40
N THR A 280 6.70 20.13 -13.26
CA THR A 280 5.42 20.76 -13.01
C THR A 280 5.35 21.32 -11.60
N LEU A 281 5.80 20.57 -10.61
CA LEU A 281 5.82 21.00 -9.21
C LEU A 281 6.70 22.26 -9.05
N TRP A 282 7.94 22.23 -9.58
CA TRP A 282 8.89 23.33 -9.39
C TRP A 282 8.52 24.64 -10.09
N LYS A 283 7.56 24.60 -11.02
CA LYS A 283 7.00 25.82 -11.66
C LYS A 283 5.99 26.52 -10.76
N SER A 284 5.34 25.83 -9.84
CA SER A 284 4.38 26.43 -8.90
C SER A 284 5.06 27.23 -7.80
N ALA A 285 4.35 28.15 -7.17
CA ALA A 285 4.84 28.93 -6.03
C ALA A 285 5.08 28.04 -4.80
N GLU A 286 4.15 27.13 -4.55
CA GLU A 286 4.18 26.16 -3.46
C GLU A 286 5.35 25.17 -3.65
N GLY A 287 5.53 24.64 -4.86
CA GLY A 287 6.63 23.74 -5.18
C GLY A 287 8.00 24.41 -5.04
N LYS A 288 8.14 25.67 -5.41
CA LYS A 288 9.36 26.44 -5.17
C LYS A 288 9.68 26.57 -3.67
N ARG A 289 8.64 26.65 -2.81
CA ARG A 289 8.81 26.60 -1.35
C ARG A 289 9.35 25.25 -0.91
N VAL A 290 8.74 24.14 -1.36
CA VAL A 290 9.21 22.78 -1.06
C VAL A 290 10.66 22.60 -1.51
N LYS A 291 11.01 23.02 -2.74
CA LYS A 291 12.38 22.94 -3.26
C LYS A 291 13.40 23.65 -2.36
N ARG A 292 13.04 24.82 -1.81
CA ARG A 292 13.93 25.53 -0.86
C ARG A 292 14.12 24.78 0.47
N LEU A 293 13.09 24.05 0.94
CA LEU A 293 13.19 23.23 2.15
C LEU A 293 14.06 21.99 1.93
N LEU A 294 14.00 21.39 0.74
CA LEU A 294 14.80 20.21 0.39
C LEU A 294 16.30 20.52 0.18
N ASN A 295 16.64 21.77 -0.10
CA ASN A 295 18.02 22.23 -0.32
C ASN A 295 18.69 22.85 0.94
N ARG A 296 18.03 22.76 2.10
CA ARG A 296 18.59 23.16 3.40
C ARG A 296 19.34 22.00 4.05
#